data_d77df54480caed74476e067f7fa4a458
#
_entry.id   d77df54480caed74476e067f7fa4a458
#
_cell.length_a   1.000
_cell.length_b   1.000
_cell.length_c   1.000
_cell.angle_alpha   90.00
_cell.angle_beta   90.00
_cell.angle_gamma   90.00
#
_symmetry.space_group_name_H-M   'P 1'
#
loop_
_entity.id
_entity.type
_entity.pdbx_description
1 polymer ?
#
loop_
_entity_poly.entity_id
_entity_poly.type
_entity_poly.pdbx_seq_one_letter_code
_entity_poly.pdbx_strand_id
1 'polypeptide(L)'
;MSLSDPDHELVVGELGREPTAAEAALFENLWSEHCAYRSSRPLLSAFKSEGEQVVVGPGDDAAVLALPEPDAADVPAADRSADDYGDQYVTFGVESHNHPSFVDPFDGAATGVGGI
;
A
#
# COMPACT_ATOMS: atom_id res chain seq x y z
N MET A 1 -14.41 -12.12 -15.58
CA MET A 1 -13.37 -11.18 -15.98
C MET A 1 -12.28 -12.01 -16.64
N SER A 2 -11.51 -11.44 -17.54
CA SER A 2 -10.45 -12.15 -18.24
C SER A 2 -9.24 -11.21 -18.35
N LEU A 3 -8.04 -11.76 -18.39
CA LEU A 3 -6.83 -10.97 -18.67
C LEU A 3 -7.05 -10.09 -19.91
N SER A 4 -6.52 -8.88 -19.90
CA SER A 4 -6.46 -8.07 -21.12
C SER A 4 -5.58 -8.72 -22.17
N ASP A 5 -5.81 -8.46 -23.45
CA ASP A 5 -4.99 -9.04 -24.52
C ASP A 5 -3.48 -8.81 -24.32
N PRO A 6 -3.01 -7.59 -23.93
CA PRO A 6 -1.60 -7.38 -23.62
C PRO A 6 -1.09 -8.21 -22.44
N ASP A 7 -1.87 -8.37 -21.40
CA ASP A 7 -1.46 -9.17 -20.24
C ASP A 7 -1.43 -10.66 -20.58
N HIS A 8 -2.36 -11.12 -21.40
CA HIS A 8 -2.36 -12.49 -21.88
C HIS A 8 -1.08 -12.80 -22.68
N GLU A 9 -0.68 -11.90 -23.59
CA GLU A 9 0.57 -12.06 -24.37
C GLU A 9 1.80 -12.13 -23.44
N LEU A 10 1.85 -11.32 -22.39
CA LEU A 10 2.92 -11.36 -21.41
C LEU A 10 2.95 -12.70 -20.66
N VAL A 11 1.79 -13.19 -20.21
CA VAL A 11 1.69 -14.48 -19.51
C VAL A 11 2.14 -15.63 -20.42
N VAL A 12 1.71 -15.64 -21.68
CA VAL A 12 2.15 -16.65 -22.65
C VAL A 12 3.66 -16.58 -22.85
N GLY A 13 4.23 -15.38 -22.93
CA GLY A 13 5.68 -15.17 -23.03
C GLY A 13 6.45 -15.75 -21.85
N GLU A 14 5.98 -15.48 -20.62
CA GLU A 14 6.62 -15.97 -19.39
C GLU A 14 6.49 -17.49 -19.20
N LEU A 15 5.31 -18.05 -19.51
CA LEU A 15 5.07 -19.48 -19.37
C LEU A 15 5.64 -20.32 -20.54
N GLY A 16 5.89 -19.71 -21.70
CA GLY A 16 6.23 -20.40 -22.94
C GLY A 16 5.10 -21.26 -23.52
N ARG A 17 3.87 -21.07 -23.05
CA ARG A 17 2.66 -21.80 -23.46
C ARG A 17 1.41 -21.02 -23.07
N GLU A 18 0.27 -21.45 -23.57
CA GLU A 18 -1.02 -20.92 -23.11
C GLU A 18 -1.24 -21.21 -21.62
N PRO A 19 -1.75 -20.22 -20.84
CA PRO A 19 -2.14 -20.42 -19.46
C PRO A 19 -3.38 -21.31 -19.36
N THR A 20 -3.45 -22.12 -18.33
CA THR A 20 -4.70 -22.78 -17.94
C THR A 20 -5.69 -21.74 -17.41
N ALA A 21 -6.97 -22.06 -17.33
CA ALA A 21 -7.98 -21.16 -16.78
C ALA A 21 -7.67 -20.71 -15.33
N ALA A 22 -7.09 -21.61 -14.53
CA ALA A 22 -6.67 -21.29 -13.16
C ALA A 22 -5.49 -20.30 -13.12
N GLU A 23 -4.47 -20.54 -13.95
CA GLU A 23 -3.32 -19.63 -14.08
C GLU A 23 -3.76 -18.24 -14.58
N ALA A 24 -4.61 -18.19 -15.60
CA ALA A 24 -5.14 -16.93 -16.11
C ALA A 24 -5.89 -16.14 -15.01
N ALA A 25 -6.71 -16.81 -14.19
CA ALA A 25 -7.41 -16.18 -13.07
C ALA A 25 -6.44 -15.70 -11.97
N LEU A 26 -5.36 -16.43 -11.69
CA LEU A 26 -4.33 -16.01 -10.75
C LEU A 26 -3.59 -14.76 -11.26
N PHE A 27 -3.15 -14.75 -12.52
CA PHE A 27 -2.48 -13.59 -13.11
C PHE A 27 -3.40 -12.37 -13.16
N GLU A 28 -4.68 -12.55 -13.52
CA GLU A 28 -5.67 -11.46 -13.51
C GLU A 28 -5.78 -10.81 -12.13
N ASN A 29 -5.80 -11.60 -11.07
CA ASN A 29 -5.88 -11.10 -9.71
C ASN A 29 -4.57 -10.44 -9.27
N LEU A 30 -3.44 -11.13 -9.42
CA LEU A 30 -2.12 -10.66 -8.97
C LEU A 30 -1.65 -9.40 -9.72
N TRP A 31 -2.05 -9.24 -10.99
CA TRP A 31 -1.71 -8.08 -11.81
C TRP A 31 -2.79 -7.00 -11.82
N SER A 32 -3.85 -7.18 -11.03
CA SER A 32 -4.87 -6.14 -10.83
C SER A 32 -4.29 -4.92 -10.10
N GLU A 33 -4.95 -3.77 -10.21
CA GLU A 33 -4.58 -2.58 -9.44
C GLU A 33 -4.62 -2.82 -7.93
N HIS A 34 -5.47 -3.73 -7.48
CA HIS A 34 -5.59 -4.08 -6.07
C HIS A 34 -4.29 -4.70 -5.50
N CYS A 35 -3.61 -5.56 -6.28
CA CYS A 35 -2.41 -6.25 -5.82
C CYS A 35 -1.11 -5.63 -6.35
N ALA A 36 -1.10 -5.18 -7.60
CA ALA A 36 0.13 -4.77 -8.28
C ALA A 36 0.35 -3.25 -8.36
N TYR A 37 -0.69 -2.45 -8.11
CA TYR A 37 -0.62 -0.97 -8.18
C TYR A 37 -0.03 -0.45 -9.50
N ARG A 38 -0.30 -1.14 -10.62
CA ARG A 38 0.35 -0.90 -11.91
C ARG A 38 0.15 0.52 -12.45
N SER A 39 -1.07 1.05 -12.29
CA SER A 39 -1.43 2.40 -12.76
C SER A 39 -1.24 3.44 -11.65
N SER A 40 -1.46 3.08 -10.39
CA SER A 40 -1.41 4.01 -9.26
C SER A 40 -0.01 4.22 -8.67
N ARG A 41 0.92 3.26 -8.85
CA ARG A 41 2.29 3.38 -8.33
C ARG A 41 2.99 4.70 -8.68
N PRO A 42 2.93 5.23 -9.93
CA PRO A 42 3.54 6.51 -10.26
C PRO A 42 2.92 7.69 -9.49
N LEU A 43 1.62 7.61 -9.17
CA LEU A 43 0.93 8.62 -8.37
C LEU A 43 1.32 8.51 -6.90
N LEU A 44 1.37 7.29 -6.37
CA LEU A 44 1.79 7.04 -4.98
C LEU A 44 3.24 7.48 -4.73
N SER A 45 4.14 7.26 -5.69
CA SER A 45 5.53 7.69 -5.59
C SER A 45 5.72 9.21 -5.65
N ALA A 46 4.69 9.98 -6.03
CA ALA A 46 4.72 11.43 -5.98
C ALA A 46 4.47 11.99 -4.57
N PHE A 47 3.94 11.19 -3.63
CA PHE A 47 3.82 11.61 -2.24
C PHE A 47 5.20 11.63 -1.57
N LYS A 48 5.42 12.67 -0.75
CA LYS A 48 6.62 12.77 0.06
C LYS A 48 6.58 11.68 1.13
N SER A 49 7.48 10.72 1.04
CA SER A 49 7.59 9.56 1.94
C SER A 49 8.95 9.44 2.62
N GLU A 50 9.70 10.54 2.65
CA GLU A 50 11.02 10.65 3.26
C GLU A 50 11.03 11.76 4.30
N GLY A 51 11.87 11.61 5.32
CA GLY A 51 12.06 12.59 6.39
C GLY A 51 12.69 11.91 7.60
N GLU A 52 13.23 12.71 8.53
CA GLU A 52 13.89 12.22 9.74
C GLU A 52 13.01 11.33 10.61
N GLN A 53 11.68 11.55 10.56
CA GLN A 53 10.70 10.75 11.29
C GLN A 53 10.42 9.39 10.65
N VAL A 54 10.81 9.14 9.40
CA VAL A 54 10.47 7.91 8.68
C VAL A 54 11.46 6.80 9.03
N VAL A 55 11.01 5.81 9.79
CA VAL A 55 11.80 4.62 10.16
C VAL A 55 11.60 3.51 9.14
N VAL A 56 10.35 3.26 8.76
CA VAL A 56 9.99 2.33 7.68
C VAL A 56 9.06 3.06 6.73
N GLY A 57 9.52 3.25 5.52
CA GLY A 57 8.79 3.92 4.45
C GLY A 57 7.94 2.97 3.60
N PRO A 58 7.45 3.43 2.45
CA PRO A 58 6.64 2.63 1.54
C PRO A 58 7.39 1.42 0.99
N GLY A 59 6.69 0.28 0.88
CA GLY A 59 7.21 -0.97 0.31
C GLY A 59 7.13 -2.15 1.26
N ASP A 60 6.88 -1.90 2.54
CA ASP A 60 6.61 -2.91 3.57
C ASP A 60 5.12 -2.94 3.93
N ASP A 61 4.72 -3.92 4.73
CA ASP A 61 3.31 -4.15 5.12
C ASP A 61 2.74 -3.01 5.96
N ALA A 62 3.59 -2.27 6.68
CA ALA A 62 3.21 -1.11 7.47
C ALA A 62 4.29 -0.04 7.46
N ALA A 63 3.89 1.21 7.56
CA ALA A 63 4.80 2.32 7.80
C ALA A 63 5.11 2.46 9.30
N VAL A 64 6.32 2.92 9.61
CA VAL A 64 6.75 3.22 10.98
C VAL A 64 7.32 4.63 11.03
N LEU A 65 6.76 5.45 11.89
CA LEU A 65 7.25 6.80 12.14
C LEU A 65 7.73 6.95 13.59
N ALA A 66 8.88 7.59 13.77
CA ALA A 66 9.32 8.04 15.09
C ALA A 66 8.47 9.24 15.53
N LEU A 67 8.10 9.29 16.81
CA LEU A 67 7.41 10.43 17.40
C LEU A 67 8.44 11.45 17.91
N PRO A 68 8.12 12.75 17.83
CA PRO A 68 8.99 13.78 18.38
C PRO A 68 9.05 13.66 19.91
N GLU A 69 10.20 14.01 20.47
CA GLU A 69 10.32 14.22 21.91
C GLU A 69 9.36 15.30 22.40
N PRO A 70 8.91 15.25 23.66
CA PRO A 70 7.92 16.21 24.19
C PRO A 70 8.33 17.68 24.05
N ASP A 71 9.60 17.98 24.17
CA ASP A 71 10.14 19.35 24.04
C ASP A 71 10.26 19.80 22.57
N ALA A 72 10.29 18.87 21.63
CA ALA A 72 10.27 19.13 20.19
C ALA A 72 8.87 19.06 19.57
N ALA A 73 7.81 18.78 20.36
CA ALA A 73 6.47 18.59 19.85
C ALA A 73 5.91 19.82 19.12
N ASP A 74 6.27 21.03 19.58
CA ASP A 74 5.83 22.29 18.99
C ASP A 74 6.72 22.78 17.84
N VAL A 75 7.84 22.10 17.55
CA VAL A 75 8.70 22.42 16.41
C VAL A 75 8.01 21.93 15.13
N PRO A 76 7.88 22.77 14.08
CA PRO A 76 7.35 22.32 12.81
C PRO A 76 8.14 21.11 12.25
N ALA A 77 7.46 20.12 11.72
CA ALA A 77 8.12 18.88 11.24
C ALA A 77 9.22 19.12 10.19
N ALA A 78 9.09 20.21 9.41
CA ALA A 78 10.09 20.60 8.40
C ALA A 78 11.39 21.16 9.01
N ASP A 79 11.36 21.58 10.26
CA ASP A 79 12.48 22.20 10.96
C ASP A 79 13.10 21.26 12.00
N ARG A 80 12.55 20.04 12.16
CA ARG A 80 13.08 19.03 13.07
C ARG A 80 14.30 18.34 12.48
N SER A 81 15.25 18.00 13.35
CA SER A 81 16.42 17.15 13.09
C SER A 81 16.19 15.75 13.65
N ALA A 82 17.09 14.81 13.35
CA ALA A 82 17.03 13.45 13.89
C ALA A 82 17.03 13.42 15.44
N ASP A 83 17.70 14.38 16.08
CA ASP A 83 17.80 14.46 17.54
C ASP A 83 16.48 14.89 18.21
N ASP A 84 15.52 15.40 17.43
CA ASP A 84 14.19 15.79 17.91
C ASP A 84 13.19 14.62 17.99
N TYR A 85 13.60 13.41 17.58
CA TYR A 85 12.77 12.20 17.60
C TYR A 85 13.27 11.22 18.64
N GLY A 86 12.34 10.70 19.45
CA GLY A 86 12.63 9.79 20.56
C GLY A 86 12.49 8.31 20.18
N ASP A 87 12.45 7.48 21.22
CA ASP A 87 12.30 6.02 21.13
C ASP A 87 10.84 5.57 21.04
N GLN A 88 9.90 6.48 20.80
CA GLN A 88 8.50 6.15 20.59
C GLN A 88 8.17 6.15 19.12
N TYR A 89 7.40 5.14 18.70
CA TYR A 89 7.06 4.90 17.31
C TYR A 89 5.56 4.72 17.13
N VAL A 90 5.07 5.15 15.97
CA VAL A 90 3.72 4.81 15.49
C VAL A 90 3.86 3.93 14.28
N THR A 91 3.19 2.77 14.34
CA THR A 91 3.06 1.86 13.20
C THR A 91 1.64 1.96 12.65
N PHE A 92 1.49 2.12 11.35
CA PHE A 92 0.18 2.22 10.72
C PHE A 92 0.17 1.67 9.30
N GLY A 93 -1.01 1.20 8.90
CA GLY A 93 -1.32 0.86 7.53
C GLY A 93 -2.61 1.56 7.10
N VAL A 94 -2.81 1.71 5.80
CA VAL A 94 -4.04 2.28 5.23
C VAL A 94 -4.56 1.33 4.17
N GLU A 95 -5.79 0.88 4.33
CA GLU A 95 -6.51 0.09 3.34
C GLU A 95 -7.77 0.81 2.88
N SER A 96 -8.14 0.64 1.63
CA SER A 96 -9.40 1.14 1.09
C SER A 96 -10.43 0.02 1.03
N HIS A 97 -11.58 0.22 1.67
CA HIS A 97 -12.73 -0.69 1.64
C HIS A 97 -13.88 -0.02 0.88
N ASN A 98 -13.75 0.06 -0.45
CA ASN A 98 -14.69 0.83 -1.25
C ASN A 98 -16.01 0.11 -1.53
N HIS A 99 -15.99 -1.16 -1.94
CA HIS A 99 -17.19 -1.85 -2.39
C HIS A 99 -18.15 -2.26 -1.25
N PRO A 100 -17.72 -3.01 -0.21
CA PRO A 100 -18.60 -3.36 0.89
C PRO A 100 -19.11 -2.13 1.65
N SER A 101 -18.27 -1.16 1.91
CA SER A 101 -18.61 0.05 2.65
C SER A 101 -19.52 1.00 1.88
N PHE A 102 -19.58 0.91 0.56
CA PHE A 102 -20.53 1.67 -0.25
C PHE A 102 -21.98 1.15 -0.09
N VAL A 103 -22.13 -0.17 0.02
CA VAL A 103 -23.46 -0.82 0.15
C VAL A 103 -23.90 -0.86 1.62
N ASP A 104 -23.01 -1.24 2.51
CA ASP A 104 -23.23 -1.32 3.95
C ASP A 104 -22.00 -0.76 4.69
N PRO A 105 -22.03 0.52 5.09
CA PRO A 105 -20.90 1.17 5.75
C PRO A 105 -20.53 0.52 7.09
N PHE A 106 -21.47 -0.01 7.83
CA PHE A 106 -21.22 -0.59 9.14
C PHE A 106 -20.51 -1.94 9.01
N ASP A 107 -21.08 -2.86 8.26
CA ASP A 107 -20.47 -4.19 8.05
C ASP A 107 -19.20 -4.08 7.17
N GLY A 108 -19.17 -3.14 6.23
CA GLY A 108 -17.99 -2.85 5.45
C GLY A 108 -16.80 -2.39 6.29
N ALA A 109 -17.02 -1.55 7.30
CA ALA A 109 -15.98 -1.11 8.22
C ALA A 109 -15.41 -2.25 9.07
N ALA A 110 -16.18 -3.29 9.34
CA ALA A 110 -15.73 -4.47 10.08
C ALA A 110 -14.62 -5.25 9.34
N THR A 111 -14.51 -5.12 8.01
CA THR A 111 -13.44 -5.75 7.24
C THR A 111 -12.05 -5.20 7.60
N GLY A 112 -11.96 -3.94 8.04
CA GLY A 112 -10.72 -3.34 8.54
C GLY A 112 -10.15 -4.04 9.77
N VAL A 113 -11.01 -4.62 10.61
CA VAL A 113 -10.57 -5.38 11.81
C VAL A 113 -9.86 -6.66 11.41
N GLY A 114 -10.24 -7.27 10.29
CA GLY A 114 -9.59 -8.49 9.80
C GLY A 114 -8.29 -8.22 9.00
N GLY A 115 -8.02 -6.96 8.65
CA GLY A 115 -6.81 -6.56 7.95
C GLY A 115 -5.63 -6.18 8.86
N ILE A 116 -5.89 -6.10 10.18
CA ILE A 116 -4.87 -5.75 11.17
C ILE A 116 -4.18 -7.08 11.69
#